data_85d31b2f33fe58f6c99de60a356f1dcd
#
_entry.id   85d31b2f33fe58f6c99de60a356f1dcd
#
_cell.length_a   1.000
_cell.length_b   1.000
_cell.length_c   1.000
_cell.angle_alpha   90.00
_cell.angle_beta   90.00
_cell.angle_gamma   90.00
#
_symmetry.space_group_name_H-M   'P 1'
#
loop_
_entity.id
_entity.type
_entity.pdbx_description
1 polymer ?
#
loop_
_entity_poly.entity_id
_entity_poly.type
_entity_poly.pdbx_seq_one_letter_code
_entity_poly.pdbx_strand_id
1 'polypeptide(L)'
;MRVLIVEGNRDLANVWARFLARQGVTCTLAGTAAEAFAALRGGGFEALVLDMELPQGEAIAVADFASYRNPDLPIIAVTARGFFSDGAIFQLIPNARGLLRTPLRLDDMAALIEHYGGRRAAQREAAPSAG
;
A
#
# COMPACT_ATOMS: atom_id res chain seq x y z
N MET A 1 3.61 6.54 -11.55
CA MET A 1 3.08 5.47 -10.67
C MET A 1 2.24 6.08 -9.58
N ARG A 2 1.06 5.53 -9.35
CA ARG A 2 0.13 6.01 -8.32
C ARG A 2 0.07 5.00 -7.18
N VAL A 3 0.23 5.50 -5.95
CA VAL A 3 0.25 4.67 -4.74
C VAL A 3 -0.77 5.22 -3.75
N LEU A 4 -1.55 4.33 -3.15
CA LEU A 4 -2.43 4.68 -2.03
C LEU A 4 -1.70 4.39 -0.73
N ILE A 5 -1.63 5.41 0.15
CA ILE A 5 -1.06 5.27 1.49
C ILE A 5 -2.20 5.36 2.50
N VAL A 6 -2.40 4.30 3.25
CA VAL A 6 -3.41 4.24 4.32
C VAL A 6 -2.65 4.26 5.65
N GLU A 7 -2.63 5.43 6.28
CA GLU A 7 -1.90 5.70 7.52
C GLU A 7 -2.68 6.70 8.36
N GLY A 8 -2.99 6.30 9.60
CA GLY A 8 -3.79 7.13 10.50
C GLY A 8 -3.09 8.39 10.99
N ASN A 9 -1.76 8.39 11.06
CA ASN A 9 -1.00 9.57 11.44
C ASN A 9 -0.75 10.42 10.19
N ARG A 10 -1.45 11.54 10.11
CA ARG A 10 -1.40 12.41 8.92
C ARG A 10 -0.01 12.99 8.68
N ASP A 11 0.69 13.39 9.73
CA ASP A 11 2.04 13.94 9.59
C ASP A 11 3.00 12.91 9.03
N LEU A 12 2.92 11.70 9.52
CA LEU A 12 3.75 10.60 9.04
C LEU A 12 3.43 10.27 7.58
N ALA A 13 2.15 10.19 7.24
CA ALA A 13 1.73 9.95 5.85
C ALA A 13 2.26 11.03 4.91
N ASN A 14 2.23 12.29 5.34
CA ASN A 14 2.77 13.40 4.55
C ASN A 14 4.28 13.28 4.34
N VAL A 15 5.01 12.87 5.36
CA VAL A 15 6.47 12.66 5.24
C VAL A 15 6.74 11.59 4.18
N TRP A 16 6.03 10.48 4.24
CA TRP A 16 6.19 9.40 3.27
C TRP A 16 5.84 9.86 1.85
N ALA A 17 4.72 10.56 1.71
CA ALA A 17 4.27 11.04 0.41
C ALA A 17 5.26 12.03 -0.23
N ARG A 18 5.84 12.93 0.56
CA ARG A 18 6.84 13.87 0.06
C ARG A 18 8.11 13.17 -0.42
N PHE A 19 8.56 12.19 0.35
CA PHE A 19 9.73 11.42 -0.05
C PHE A 19 9.47 10.69 -1.37
N LEU A 20 8.33 10.03 -1.47
CA LEU A 20 7.97 9.26 -2.66
C LEU A 20 7.73 10.17 -3.86
N ALA A 21 7.22 11.37 -3.65
CA ALA A 21 7.03 12.35 -4.74
C ALA A 21 8.36 12.69 -5.42
N ARG A 22 9.43 12.78 -4.65
CA ARG A 22 10.78 13.01 -5.20
C ARG A 22 11.26 11.86 -6.06
N GLN A 23 10.69 10.67 -5.86
CA GLN A 23 10.99 9.48 -6.66
C GLN A 23 10.05 9.34 -7.86
N GLY A 24 9.20 10.33 -8.10
CA GLY A 24 8.24 10.28 -9.21
C GLY A 24 6.95 9.54 -8.92
N VAL A 25 6.68 9.25 -7.65
CA VAL A 25 5.47 8.52 -7.24
C VAL A 25 4.40 9.52 -6.79
N THR A 26 3.21 9.39 -7.36
CA THR A 26 2.05 10.19 -6.96
C THR A 26 1.28 9.43 -5.89
N CYS A 27 1.15 10.04 -4.71
CA CYS A 27 0.49 9.40 -3.57
C CYS A 27 -0.88 10.00 -3.31
N THR A 28 -1.84 9.12 -3.04
CA THR A 28 -3.13 9.47 -2.48
C THR A 28 -3.10 9.04 -1.01
N LEU A 29 -3.53 9.90 -0.11
CA LEU A 29 -3.50 9.63 1.33
C LEU A 29 -4.90 9.34 1.85
N ALA A 30 -5.02 8.31 2.66
CA ALA A 30 -6.25 7.97 3.37
C ALA A 30 -5.90 7.74 4.84
N GLY A 31 -6.54 8.48 5.74
CA GLY A 31 -6.29 8.36 7.17
C GLY A 31 -7.21 7.40 7.88
N THR A 32 -8.28 6.94 7.21
CA THR A 32 -9.28 6.03 7.77
C THR A 32 -9.63 4.95 6.76
N ALA A 33 -10.26 3.88 7.23
CA ALA A 33 -10.77 2.84 6.34
C ALA A 33 -11.79 3.39 5.35
N ALA A 34 -12.68 4.27 5.79
CA ALA A 34 -13.69 4.87 4.91
C ALA A 34 -13.04 5.64 3.76
N GLU A 35 -12.01 6.45 4.04
CA GLU A 35 -11.27 7.15 3.01
C GLU A 35 -10.55 6.19 2.07
N ALA A 36 -9.99 5.10 2.64
CA ALA A 36 -9.32 4.08 1.84
C ALA A 36 -10.29 3.38 0.89
N PHE A 37 -11.48 3.02 1.37
CA PHE A 37 -12.51 2.41 0.53
C PHE A 37 -12.92 3.34 -0.62
N ALA A 38 -13.12 4.63 -0.33
CA ALA A 38 -13.47 5.61 -1.36
C ALA A 38 -12.38 5.71 -2.42
N ALA A 39 -11.12 5.77 -2.00
CA ALA A 39 -9.98 5.84 -2.93
C ALA A 39 -9.89 4.57 -3.78
N LEU A 40 -10.05 3.40 -3.17
CA LEU A 40 -9.96 2.12 -3.87
C LEU A 40 -11.09 1.93 -4.89
N ARG A 41 -12.27 2.49 -4.62
CA ARG A 41 -13.37 2.45 -5.62
C ARG A 41 -13.00 3.20 -6.89
N GLY A 42 -12.24 4.28 -6.78
CA GLY A 42 -11.74 5.00 -7.94
C GLY A 42 -10.69 4.24 -8.74
N GLY A 43 -9.94 3.37 -8.08
CA GLY A 43 -8.94 2.51 -8.71
C GLY A 43 -7.72 3.24 -9.24
N GLY A 44 -6.93 2.54 -10.02
CA GLY A 44 -5.78 3.12 -10.70
C GLY A 44 -4.48 3.14 -9.90
N PHE A 45 -4.42 2.41 -8.78
CA PHE A 45 -3.20 2.32 -7.97
C PHE A 45 -2.34 1.14 -8.40
N GLU A 46 -1.03 1.33 -8.38
CA GLU A 46 -0.05 0.29 -8.66
C GLU A 46 0.46 -0.39 -7.39
N ALA A 47 0.26 0.25 -6.22
CA ALA A 47 0.60 -0.34 -4.93
C ALA A 47 -0.23 0.31 -3.83
N LEU A 48 -0.37 -0.42 -2.72
CA LEU A 48 -1.04 0.04 -1.51
C LEU A 48 -0.05 -0.09 -0.34
N VAL A 49 0.21 1.01 0.36
CA VAL A 49 0.94 1.00 1.63
C VAL A 49 -0.09 1.06 2.74
N LEU A 50 -0.09 0.06 3.61
CA LEU A 50 -1.16 -0.13 4.58
C LEU A 50 -0.61 -0.22 6.00
N ASP A 51 -1.03 0.74 6.84
CA ASP A 51 -0.76 0.72 8.27
C ASP A 51 -1.59 -0.38 8.93
N MET A 52 -0.93 -1.40 9.46
CA MET A 52 -1.60 -2.52 10.12
C MET A 52 -2.13 -2.17 11.51
N GLU A 53 -1.83 -0.97 12.01
CA GLU A 53 -2.25 -0.52 13.33
C GLU A 53 -3.48 0.38 13.29
N LEU A 54 -4.20 0.40 12.19
CA LEU A 54 -5.50 1.04 12.14
C LEU A 54 -6.43 0.41 13.19
N PRO A 55 -7.28 1.22 13.84
CA PRO A 55 -8.09 0.71 14.95
C PRO A 55 -9.08 -0.38 14.51
N GLN A 56 -9.38 -1.30 15.45
CA GLN A 56 -10.47 -2.26 15.34
C GLN A 56 -10.46 -3.17 14.12
N GLY A 57 -9.25 -3.57 13.68
CA GLY A 57 -9.14 -4.49 12.54
C GLY A 57 -9.44 -3.86 11.19
N GLU A 58 -9.51 -2.54 11.11
CA GLU A 58 -9.80 -1.83 9.86
C GLU A 58 -8.76 -2.13 8.78
N ALA A 59 -7.50 -2.37 9.16
CA ALA A 59 -6.46 -2.68 8.19
C ALA A 59 -6.79 -3.95 7.39
N ILE A 60 -7.27 -4.99 8.07
CA ILE A 60 -7.66 -6.24 7.40
C ILE A 60 -8.84 -5.99 6.47
N ALA A 61 -9.81 -5.19 6.90
CA ALA A 61 -10.96 -4.84 6.06
C ALA A 61 -10.53 -4.08 4.80
N VAL A 62 -9.58 -3.16 4.92
CA VAL A 62 -9.03 -2.44 3.76
C VAL A 62 -8.31 -3.41 2.83
N ALA A 63 -7.49 -4.31 3.38
CA ALA A 63 -6.77 -5.30 2.57
C ALA A 63 -7.73 -6.22 1.82
N ASP A 64 -8.77 -6.70 2.50
CA ASP A 64 -9.79 -7.57 1.88
C ASP A 64 -10.51 -6.85 0.75
N PHE A 65 -10.91 -5.61 0.98
CA PHE A 65 -11.59 -4.81 -0.04
C PHE A 65 -10.68 -4.57 -1.25
N ALA A 66 -9.42 -4.22 -1.00
CA ALA A 66 -8.44 -4.00 -2.04
C ALA A 66 -8.23 -5.26 -2.89
N SER A 67 -8.09 -6.40 -2.23
CA SER A 67 -7.89 -7.69 -2.90
C SER A 67 -9.13 -8.12 -3.70
N TYR A 68 -10.31 -7.83 -3.18
CA TYR A 68 -11.56 -8.13 -3.88
C TYR A 68 -11.67 -7.31 -5.17
N ARG A 69 -11.39 -6.02 -5.08
CA ARG A 69 -11.47 -5.14 -6.25
C ARG A 69 -10.34 -5.36 -7.24
N ASN A 70 -9.17 -5.72 -6.73
CA ASN A 70 -7.98 -5.86 -7.56
C ASN A 70 -7.05 -6.91 -6.95
N PRO A 71 -7.22 -8.19 -7.33
CA PRO A 71 -6.43 -9.27 -6.76
C PRO A 71 -4.93 -9.14 -6.95
N ASP A 72 -4.49 -8.37 -7.94
CA ASP A 72 -3.07 -8.23 -8.27
C ASP A 72 -2.43 -6.99 -7.64
N LEU A 73 -3.20 -6.18 -6.91
CA LEU A 73 -2.65 -4.99 -6.27
C LEU A 73 -1.70 -5.38 -5.15
N PRO A 74 -0.39 -5.09 -5.27
CA PRO A 74 0.54 -5.44 -4.20
C PRO A 74 0.31 -4.55 -2.98
N ILE A 75 0.32 -5.17 -1.80
CA ILE A 75 0.15 -4.49 -0.53
C ILE A 75 1.47 -4.56 0.23
N ILE A 76 1.95 -3.39 0.65
CA ILE A 76 3.12 -3.27 1.51
C ILE A 76 2.61 -2.91 2.89
N ALA A 77 2.70 -3.86 3.81
CA ALA A 77 2.21 -3.69 5.18
C ALA A 77 3.24 -2.92 6.01
N VAL A 78 2.76 -2.01 6.84
CA VAL A 78 3.60 -1.27 7.80
C VAL A 78 3.07 -1.57 9.20
N THR A 79 3.96 -1.97 10.11
CA THR A 79 3.56 -2.33 11.48
C THR A 79 4.63 -1.90 12.48
N ALA A 80 4.25 -1.78 13.75
CA ALA A 80 5.20 -1.55 14.81
C ALA A 80 5.91 -2.87 15.16
N ARG A 81 7.11 -2.73 15.75
CA ARG A 81 7.89 -3.89 16.17
C ARG A 81 7.08 -4.77 17.13
N GLY A 82 7.06 -6.07 16.86
CA GLY A 82 6.43 -7.05 17.72
C GLY A 82 4.92 -7.15 17.63
N PHE A 83 4.28 -6.33 16.80
CA PHE A 83 2.83 -6.35 16.66
C PHE A 83 2.33 -7.62 15.95
N PHE A 84 3.03 -8.01 14.88
CA PHE A 84 2.77 -9.24 14.16
C PHE A 84 4.07 -9.98 13.90
N SER A 85 4.02 -11.32 13.85
CA SER A 85 5.14 -12.07 13.29
C SER A 85 5.14 -11.91 11.76
N ASP A 86 6.30 -12.03 11.14
CA ASP A 86 6.45 -11.84 9.69
C ASP A 86 5.52 -12.77 8.90
N GLY A 87 5.47 -14.05 9.29
CA GLY A 87 4.62 -15.02 8.61
C GLY A 87 3.13 -14.75 8.75
N ALA A 88 2.69 -14.18 9.88
CA ALA A 88 1.28 -13.93 10.13
C ALA A 88 0.69 -12.91 9.14
N ILE A 89 1.44 -11.85 8.82
CA ILE A 89 0.98 -10.83 7.86
C ILE A 89 0.69 -11.47 6.50
N PHE A 90 1.61 -12.30 6.02
CA PHE A 90 1.47 -12.91 4.68
C PHE A 90 0.35 -13.95 4.63
N GLN A 91 -0.01 -14.53 5.77
CA GLN A 91 -1.17 -15.43 5.85
C GLN A 91 -2.50 -14.66 5.88
N LEU A 92 -2.52 -13.52 6.59
CA LEU A 92 -3.73 -12.71 6.72
C LEU A 92 -4.05 -11.90 5.47
N ILE A 93 -3.02 -11.52 4.71
CA ILE A 93 -3.17 -10.65 3.55
C ILE A 93 -2.50 -11.32 2.36
N PRO A 94 -3.27 -12.04 1.53
CA PRO A 94 -2.69 -12.77 0.38
C PRO A 94 -1.93 -11.88 -0.61
N ASN A 95 -2.32 -10.61 -0.73
CA ASN A 95 -1.65 -9.66 -1.62
C ASN A 95 -0.45 -8.98 -0.98
N ALA A 96 -0.12 -9.28 0.28
CA ALA A 96 1.04 -8.70 0.92
C ALA A 96 2.31 -9.19 0.21
N ARG A 97 3.15 -8.24 -0.19
CA ARG A 97 4.43 -8.51 -0.87
C ARG A 97 5.61 -8.00 -0.08
N GLY A 98 5.38 -7.11 0.87
CA GLY A 98 6.42 -6.58 1.73
C GLY A 98 5.88 -6.21 3.09
N LEU A 99 6.76 -6.24 4.07
CA LEU A 99 6.47 -5.84 5.45
C LEU A 99 7.56 -4.88 5.91
N LEU A 100 7.15 -3.70 6.34
CA LEU A 100 8.05 -2.71 6.92
C LEU A 100 7.70 -2.51 8.39
N ARG A 101 8.72 -2.44 9.23
CA ARG A 101 8.55 -2.20 10.66
C ARG A 101 8.95 -0.77 10.99
N THR A 102 8.16 -0.11 11.82
CA THR A 102 8.49 1.25 12.26
C THR A 102 9.46 1.20 13.45
N PRO A 103 10.42 2.13 13.55
CA PRO A 103 10.68 3.20 12.57
C PRO A 103 11.27 2.63 11.29
N LEU A 104 10.63 2.92 10.17
CA LEU A 104 11.06 2.38 8.88
C LEU A 104 12.02 3.32 8.17
N ARG A 105 12.78 2.77 7.23
CA ARG A 105 13.63 3.55 6.34
C ARG A 105 12.83 3.86 5.08
N LEU A 106 12.80 5.14 4.71
CA LEU A 106 12.06 5.58 3.52
C LEU A 106 12.62 4.96 2.24
N ASP A 107 13.93 4.73 2.20
CA ASP A 107 14.57 4.06 1.07
C ASP A 107 14.02 2.63 0.88
N ASP A 108 13.78 1.92 1.96
CA ASP A 108 13.23 0.57 1.90
C ASP A 108 11.79 0.58 1.38
N MET A 109 11.00 1.55 1.82
CA MET A 109 9.64 1.73 1.31
C MET A 109 9.65 2.02 -0.19
N ALA A 110 10.48 2.96 -0.62
CA ALA A 110 10.60 3.31 -2.03
C ALA A 110 11.04 2.10 -2.88
N ALA A 111 11.97 1.30 -2.36
CA ALA A 111 12.45 0.11 -3.06
C ALA A 111 11.35 -0.93 -3.26
N LEU A 112 10.54 -1.18 -2.23
CA LEU A 112 9.42 -2.13 -2.33
C LEU A 112 8.35 -1.64 -3.29
N ILE A 113 8.02 -0.36 -3.24
CA ILE A 113 7.04 0.25 -4.14
C ILE A 113 7.53 0.14 -5.59
N GLU A 114 8.80 0.49 -5.84
CA GLU A 114 9.36 0.41 -7.18
C GLU A 114 9.38 -1.02 -7.69
N HIS A 115 9.79 -1.96 -6.85
CA HIS A 115 9.88 -3.37 -7.25
C HIS A 115 8.53 -3.95 -7.61
N TYR A 116 7.55 -3.85 -6.72
CA TYR A 116 6.26 -4.49 -6.90
C TYR A 116 5.28 -3.63 -7.71
N GLY A 117 5.23 -2.33 -7.44
CA GLY A 117 4.38 -1.40 -8.16
C GLY A 117 4.89 -1.11 -9.56
N GLY A 118 6.20 -1.02 -9.71
CA GLY A 118 6.83 -0.83 -11.02
C GLY A 118 6.59 -1.99 -11.95
N ARG A 119 6.65 -3.22 -11.45
CA ARG A 119 6.32 -4.41 -12.24
C ARG A 119 4.87 -4.39 -12.72
N ARG A 120 3.96 -4.00 -11.82
CA ARG A 120 2.54 -3.88 -12.17
C ARG A 120 2.32 -2.81 -13.22
N ALA A 121 2.94 -1.64 -13.08
CA ALA A 121 2.84 -0.55 -14.05
C ALA A 121 3.37 -1.00 -15.42
N ALA A 122 4.51 -1.69 -15.45
CA ALA A 122 5.08 -2.22 -16.68
C ALA A 122 4.18 -3.25 -17.34
N GLN A 123 3.55 -4.12 -16.56
CA GLN A 123 2.60 -5.11 -17.07
C GLN A 123 1.38 -4.44 -17.69
N ARG A 124 0.87 -3.37 -17.08
CA ARG A 124 -0.27 -2.63 -17.62
C ARG A 124 0.09 -1.95 -18.93
N GLU A 125 1.28 -1.37 -19.04
CA GLU A 125 1.75 -0.73 -20.27
C GLU A 125 1.98 -1.75 -21.40
N ALA A 126 2.45 -2.94 -21.04
CA ALA A 126 2.72 -4.00 -22.00
C ALA A 126 1.46 -4.77 -22.42
N ALA A 127 0.36 -4.64 -21.66
CA ALA A 127 -0.88 -5.33 -21.97
C ALA A 127 -1.42 -4.85 -23.31
N PRO A 128 -1.88 -5.75 -24.20
CA PRO A 128 -2.52 -5.34 -25.44
C PRO A 128 -3.75 -4.53 -25.10
N SER A 129 -3.94 -3.41 -25.82
CA SER A 129 -5.13 -2.61 -25.59
C SER A 129 -6.34 -3.46 -25.97
N ALA A 130 -7.28 -3.58 -25.03
CA ALA A 130 -8.56 -4.22 -25.30
C ALA A 130 -9.34 -3.25 -26.21
N GLY A 131 -9.03 -3.36 -27.45
CA GLY A 131 -9.61 -2.49 -28.47
C GLY A 131 -11.06 -2.78 -28.68
#